data_864c0532721ea53d88381b08dc6d4a2f
#
_entry.id   864c0532721ea53d88381b08dc6d4a2f
#
_cell.length_a   1.000
_cell.length_b   1.000
_cell.length_c   1.000
_cell.angle_alpha   90.00
_cell.angle_beta   90.00
_cell.angle_gamma   90.00
#
_symmetry.space_group_name_H-M   'P 1'
#
loop_
_entity.id
_entity.type
_entity.pdbx_description
1 polymer ?
#
loop_
_entity_poly.entity_id
_entity_poly.type
_entity_poly.pdbx_seq_one_letter_code
_entity_poly.pdbx_strand_id
1 'polypeptide(L)'
;DLTRLRDYTSISMPITFSTDTVISGFSKAHNVAVSPQDSLVFVCGPNAVEGLLVYDFANPELPELVGSWSEAYVHDAQVVNYSGPDVEYQGHRIALVACESTFRILDVTDPADIQELSSAGHTPYGYIHQGWLTPDHRYFLLGDESDETSDAVSGTTTYVYDVQDLTAPGLVSAVDLGTEGTDHNLYTVGDFVSESNYRDGWRMFLFDSSAPQLLSPKAFFDTQPEMSGPGFEGSWSNYPYFDSGTIAVSDQSEGLFLVRTSFMKMWPEFPAVCPTDTLHLQVMLDSCVAGPVALHLPNEVTWCSHDSLPGPGVYTVDFAGFGWSGMSGMTIKASGGGVVHADQIYVDVTSDAQHFPDADGDGYGVFDGVVSGCNALPGYAHVGGDCNDQDASIHPGLFDPCDGIDNDCDQGIDEDGESIPFYLDLDGDGVAGSAVFESCVLPPYASLEPGSDCNDLDASMFPGGPPTLSGLDNDCNGYILGLEQLDGGCPGDLNHDEVITIQDLLEFLNLFGDQGWFEADLNYDQHVGAADLLIILSLLGNNC
;
A
#
# COMPACT_ATOMS: atom_id res chain seq x y z
N ASP A 1 -13.51 -20.99 0.57
CA ASP A 1 -13.46 -20.33 1.89
C ASP A 1 -12.09 -20.59 2.54
N LEU A 2 -11.22 -19.56 2.52
CA LEU A 2 -9.86 -19.61 3.08
C LEU A 2 -9.84 -19.53 4.62
N THR A 3 -10.96 -19.19 5.27
CA THR A 3 -11.01 -19.13 6.74
C THR A 3 -10.76 -20.50 7.36
N ARG A 4 -11.00 -21.58 6.62
CA ARG A 4 -10.65 -22.95 7.02
C ARG A 4 -9.16 -23.15 7.30
N LEU A 5 -8.28 -22.32 6.71
CA LEU A 5 -6.84 -22.38 6.97
C LEU A 5 -6.49 -22.02 8.42
N ARG A 6 -7.32 -21.23 9.11
CA ARG A 6 -7.13 -20.86 10.52
C ARG A 6 -7.23 -22.02 11.49
N ASP A 7 -7.88 -23.11 11.09
CA ASP A 7 -8.04 -24.31 11.92
C ASP A 7 -6.76 -25.17 11.99
N TYR A 8 -5.76 -24.85 11.16
CA TYR A 8 -4.52 -25.62 11.06
C TYR A 8 -3.35 -24.87 11.71
N THR A 9 -2.94 -25.34 12.89
CA THR A 9 -1.81 -24.77 13.65
C THR A 9 -0.45 -25.39 13.30
N SER A 10 -0.44 -26.55 12.66
CA SER A 10 0.76 -27.18 12.08
C SER A 10 0.36 -28.09 10.92
N ILE A 11 1.06 -27.98 9.80
CA ILE A 11 0.79 -28.75 8.59
C ILE A 11 1.96 -29.68 8.33
N SER A 12 1.75 -30.97 8.44
CA SER A 12 2.73 -32.01 8.09
C SER A 12 2.52 -32.62 6.69
N MET A 13 1.43 -32.28 6.02
CA MET A 13 1.05 -32.77 4.67
C MET A 13 0.23 -31.71 3.93
N PRO A 14 0.23 -31.72 2.58
CA PRO A 14 -0.65 -30.85 1.80
C PRO A 14 -2.12 -31.05 2.18
N ILE A 15 -2.85 -29.93 2.38
CA ILE A 15 -4.28 -29.96 2.62
C ILE A 15 -5.00 -29.72 1.32
N THR A 16 -5.95 -30.58 0.99
CA THR A 16 -6.81 -30.41 -0.17
C THR A 16 -8.22 -30.03 0.27
N PHE A 17 -8.70 -28.90 -0.24
CA PHE A 17 -10.07 -28.45 -0.02
C PHE A 17 -10.95 -28.86 -1.20
N SER A 18 -12.20 -29.23 -0.92
CA SER A 18 -13.21 -29.35 -1.97
C SER A 18 -13.57 -27.94 -2.49
N THR A 19 -13.87 -27.86 -3.78
CA THR A 19 -14.40 -26.63 -4.37
C THR A 19 -15.78 -26.33 -3.77
N ASP A 20 -15.99 -25.11 -3.30
CA ASP A 20 -17.28 -24.69 -2.76
C ASP A 20 -18.27 -24.37 -3.91
N THR A 21 -17.83 -23.63 -4.92
CA THR A 21 -18.64 -23.24 -6.08
C THR A 21 -17.80 -23.23 -7.36
N VAL A 22 -18.42 -23.57 -8.48
CA VAL A 22 -17.85 -23.46 -9.82
C VAL A 22 -18.77 -22.63 -10.69
N ILE A 23 -18.27 -21.52 -11.20
CA ILE A 23 -19.00 -20.71 -12.19
C ILE A 23 -18.95 -21.42 -13.54
N SER A 24 -20.12 -21.55 -14.18
CA SER A 24 -20.27 -22.09 -15.53
C SER A 24 -20.40 -20.96 -16.54
N GLY A 25 -20.07 -21.25 -17.81
CA GLY A 25 -20.22 -20.28 -18.91
C GLY A 25 -18.91 -19.92 -19.60
N PHE A 26 -17.78 -20.14 -18.95
CA PHE A 26 -16.44 -20.09 -19.55
C PHE A 26 -15.55 -21.18 -18.95
N SER A 27 -14.46 -21.53 -19.61
CA SER A 27 -13.52 -22.56 -19.14
C SER A 27 -12.11 -22.05 -18.91
N LYS A 28 -11.84 -20.81 -19.32
CA LYS A 28 -10.57 -20.09 -19.13
C LYS A 28 -10.87 -18.62 -18.92
N ALA A 29 -10.13 -18.00 -18.04
CA ALA A 29 -9.99 -16.56 -17.89
C ALA A 29 -8.50 -16.27 -17.69
N HIS A 30 -8.08 -15.05 -17.95
CA HIS A 30 -6.70 -14.66 -17.71
C HIS A 30 -6.51 -14.26 -16.25
N ASN A 31 -7.28 -13.27 -15.79
CA ASN A 31 -7.17 -12.74 -14.44
C ASN A 31 -8.56 -12.44 -13.83
N VAL A 32 -8.56 -12.03 -12.58
CA VAL A 32 -9.74 -11.52 -11.87
C VAL A 32 -9.38 -10.26 -11.09
N ALA A 33 -10.22 -9.24 -11.19
CA ALA A 33 -10.19 -8.07 -10.34
C ALA A 33 -11.40 -8.07 -9.40
N VAL A 34 -11.23 -7.58 -8.19
CA VAL A 34 -12.28 -7.51 -7.18
C VAL A 34 -12.57 -6.06 -6.86
N SER A 35 -13.83 -5.68 -6.81
CA SER A 35 -14.20 -4.37 -6.29
C SER A 35 -13.94 -4.33 -4.78
N PRO A 36 -13.18 -3.34 -4.27
CA PRO A 36 -12.77 -3.34 -2.86
C PRO A 36 -13.90 -3.08 -1.86
N GLN A 37 -15.04 -2.57 -2.31
CA GLN A 37 -16.10 -2.08 -1.42
C GLN A 37 -17.44 -2.80 -1.59
N ASP A 38 -17.53 -3.75 -2.52
CA ASP A 38 -18.75 -4.51 -2.75
C ASP A 38 -18.43 -5.96 -3.19
N SER A 39 -19.48 -6.70 -3.51
CA SER A 39 -19.36 -8.12 -3.86
C SER A 39 -19.03 -8.38 -5.33
N LEU A 40 -18.66 -7.36 -6.12
CA LEU A 40 -18.44 -7.54 -7.54
C LEU A 40 -17.04 -8.08 -7.86
N VAL A 41 -17.02 -9.08 -8.74
CA VAL A 41 -15.81 -9.70 -9.27
C VAL A 41 -15.80 -9.56 -10.79
N PHE A 42 -14.71 -9.02 -11.32
CA PHE A 42 -14.48 -8.78 -12.73
C PHE A 42 -13.54 -9.86 -13.27
N VAL A 43 -14.04 -10.69 -14.17
CA VAL A 43 -13.28 -11.78 -14.80
C VAL A 43 -12.70 -11.24 -16.10
N CYS A 44 -11.37 -11.19 -16.19
CA CYS A 44 -10.63 -10.65 -17.32
C CYS A 44 -10.31 -11.74 -18.36
N GLY A 45 -10.51 -11.46 -19.64
CA GLY A 45 -10.20 -12.32 -20.76
C GLY A 45 -10.85 -13.71 -20.71
N PRO A 46 -12.13 -13.84 -20.30
CA PRO A 46 -12.78 -15.14 -20.33
C PRO A 46 -13.00 -15.58 -21.78
N ASN A 47 -12.71 -16.83 -22.07
CA ASN A 47 -12.82 -17.35 -23.43
C ASN A 47 -14.25 -17.36 -24.02
N ALA A 48 -15.23 -16.87 -23.26
CA ALA A 48 -16.60 -16.70 -23.72
C ALA A 48 -16.84 -15.36 -24.41
N VAL A 49 -16.12 -14.27 -24.00
CA VAL A 49 -16.34 -12.91 -24.49
C VAL A 49 -15.08 -12.08 -24.75
N GLU A 50 -13.89 -12.58 -24.54
CA GLU A 50 -12.59 -11.87 -24.73
C GLU A 50 -12.40 -10.57 -23.91
N GLY A 51 -13.44 -9.99 -23.31
CA GLY A 51 -13.43 -8.74 -22.53
C GLY A 51 -13.54 -8.97 -21.03
N LEU A 52 -14.62 -8.46 -20.43
CA LEU A 52 -14.95 -8.61 -19.01
C LEU A 52 -16.27 -9.33 -18.82
N LEU A 53 -16.33 -10.20 -17.82
CA LEU A 53 -17.59 -10.64 -17.20
C LEU A 53 -17.65 -10.13 -15.77
N VAL A 54 -18.77 -9.57 -15.35
CA VAL A 54 -18.98 -9.06 -14.00
C VAL A 54 -19.96 -9.95 -13.26
N TYR A 55 -19.51 -10.52 -12.16
CA TYR A 55 -20.30 -11.35 -11.27
C TYR A 55 -20.53 -10.68 -9.93
N ASP A 56 -21.76 -10.79 -9.42
CA ASP A 56 -22.07 -10.45 -8.03
C ASP A 56 -21.88 -11.70 -7.14
N PHE A 57 -21.04 -11.56 -6.13
CA PHE A 57 -20.72 -12.54 -5.11
C PHE A 57 -21.34 -12.22 -3.74
N ALA A 58 -22.36 -11.39 -3.66
CA ALA A 58 -23.11 -11.17 -2.43
C ALA A 58 -23.56 -12.50 -1.79
N ASN A 59 -23.87 -13.49 -2.64
CA ASN A 59 -23.96 -14.89 -2.23
C ASN A 59 -22.83 -15.69 -2.90
N PRO A 60 -21.72 -15.98 -2.21
CA PRO A 60 -20.57 -16.66 -2.81
C PRO A 60 -20.85 -18.13 -3.19
N GLU A 61 -21.92 -18.76 -2.68
CA GLU A 61 -22.35 -20.09 -3.11
C GLU A 61 -23.15 -20.05 -4.43
N LEU A 62 -23.67 -18.89 -4.80
CA LEU A 62 -24.49 -18.70 -6.00
C LEU A 62 -24.15 -17.36 -6.69
N PRO A 63 -22.96 -17.20 -7.27
CA PRO A 63 -22.59 -15.97 -7.97
C PRO A 63 -23.49 -15.71 -9.18
N GLU A 64 -23.90 -14.46 -9.36
CA GLU A 64 -24.79 -14.06 -10.46
C GLU A 64 -24.05 -13.22 -11.50
N LEU A 65 -24.19 -13.52 -12.78
CA LEU A 65 -23.67 -12.68 -13.86
C LEU A 65 -24.54 -11.43 -13.97
N VAL A 66 -23.95 -10.27 -13.71
CA VAL A 66 -24.65 -8.98 -13.69
C VAL A 66 -24.23 -8.04 -14.81
N GLY A 67 -23.15 -8.34 -15.53
CA GLY A 67 -22.70 -7.52 -16.64
C GLY A 67 -21.61 -8.12 -17.48
N SER A 68 -21.36 -7.51 -18.65
CA SER A 68 -20.26 -7.87 -19.54
C SER A 68 -19.85 -6.69 -20.42
N TRP A 69 -18.57 -6.68 -20.82
CA TRP A 69 -18.03 -5.75 -21.80
C TRP A 69 -17.09 -6.54 -22.74
N SER A 70 -17.13 -6.28 -24.07
CA SER A 70 -16.49 -7.16 -25.07
C SER A 70 -15.90 -6.42 -26.27
N GLU A 71 -15.59 -5.12 -26.12
CA GLU A 71 -15.06 -4.31 -27.23
C GLU A 71 -13.57 -4.57 -27.50
N ALA A 72 -12.84 -5.19 -26.56
CA ALA A 72 -11.46 -5.63 -26.70
C ALA A 72 -11.17 -6.80 -25.76
N TYR A 73 -10.10 -7.54 -26.05
CA TYR A 73 -9.53 -8.47 -25.08
C TYR A 73 -9.05 -7.72 -23.84
N VAL A 74 -9.37 -8.21 -22.66
CA VAL A 74 -8.90 -7.68 -21.39
C VAL A 74 -7.93 -8.65 -20.75
N HIS A 75 -6.67 -8.26 -20.66
CA HIS A 75 -5.62 -9.04 -20.03
C HIS A 75 -5.71 -8.94 -18.52
N ASP A 76 -5.66 -7.70 -18.01
CA ASP A 76 -5.73 -7.40 -16.58
C ASP A 76 -6.59 -6.14 -16.32
N ALA A 77 -7.01 -5.95 -15.08
CA ALA A 77 -7.82 -4.81 -14.68
C ALA A 77 -7.56 -4.39 -13.23
N GLN A 78 -7.49 -3.09 -13.01
CA GLN A 78 -7.68 -2.51 -11.68
C GLN A 78 -9.09 -1.91 -11.61
N VAL A 79 -9.82 -2.21 -10.53
CA VAL A 79 -11.16 -1.64 -10.27
C VAL A 79 -11.12 -0.83 -8.98
N VAL A 80 -11.55 0.42 -9.06
CA VAL A 80 -11.53 1.33 -7.92
C VAL A 80 -12.86 2.07 -7.76
N ASN A 81 -13.19 2.48 -6.54
CA ASN A 81 -14.13 3.56 -6.33
C ASN A 81 -13.35 4.87 -6.48
N TYR A 82 -13.60 5.57 -7.57
CA TYR A 82 -12.81 6.70 -7.96
C TYR A 82 -12.97 7.88 -7.01
N SER A 83 -11.85 8.37 -6.49
CA SER A 83 -11.77 9.54 -5.62
C SER A 83 -10.76 10.59 -6.14
N GLY A 84 -10.32 10.42 -7.38
CA GLY A 84 -9.30 11.24 -8.00
C GLY A 84 -9.77 12.63 -8.45
N PRO A 85 -8.93 13.35 -9.21
CA PRO A 85 -9.15 14.75 -9.55
C PRO A 85 -10.30 15.00 -10.54
N ASP A 86 -10.75 14.00 -11.32
CA ASP A 86 -11.88 14.16 -12.22
C ASP A 86 -13.21 14.17 -11.45
N VAL A 87 -13.71 15.37 -11.18
CA VAL A 87 -14.90 15.58 -10.32
C VAL A 87 -16.19 15.00 -10.88
N GLU A 88 -16.25 14.77 -12.21
CA GLU A 88 -17.44 14.19 -12.86
C GLU A 88 -17.63 12.72 -12.45
N TYR A 89 -16.53 12.01 -12.20
CA TYR A 89 -16.53 10.58 -11.91
C TYR A 89 -16.25 10.24 -10.45
N GLN A 90 -16.14 11.22 -9.56
CA GLN A 90 -15.96 10.95 -8.13
C GLN A 90 -17.12 10.11 -7.58
N GLY A 91 -16.78 9.02 -6.89
CA GLY A 91 -17.75 8.05 -6.37
C GLY A 91 -18.23 7.02 -7.41
N HIS A 92 -17.85 7.14 -8.68
CA HIS A 92 -18.09 6.11 -9.68
C HIS A 92 -17.14 4.93 -9.48
N ARG A 93 -17.55 3.75 -9.89
CA ARG A 93 -16.67 2.60 -10.00
C ARG A 93 -16.01 2.62 -11.36
N ILE A 94 -14.70 2.81 -11.35
CA ILE A 94 -13.88 2.91 -12.57
C ILE A 94 -13.00 1.67 -12.69
N ALA A 95 -12.94 1.08 -13.87
CA ALA A 95 -12.01 0.03 -14.22
C ALA A 95 -11.00 0.55 -15.24
N LEU A 96 -9.70 0.39 -14.93
CA LEU A 96 -8.61 0.58 -15.88
C LEU A 96 -8.19 -0.81 -16.36
N VAL A 97 -8.35 -1.07 -17.65
CA VAL A 97 -8.15 -2.40 -18.22
C VAL A 97 -7.03 -2.40 -19.26
N ALA A 98 -6.10 -3.32 -19.14
CA ALA A 98 -5.02 -3.53 -20.12
C ALA A 98 -5.51 -4.45 -21.25
N CYS A 99 -5.32 -4.01 -22.51
CA CYS A 99 -5.90 -4.61 -23.70
C CYS A 99 -4.85 -4.87 -24.79
N GLU A 100 -3.69 -5.42 -24.45
CA GLU A 100 -2.57 -5.78 -25.35
C GLU A 100 -1.91 -4.58 -26.04
N SER A 101 -2.66 -3.77 -26.79
CA SER A 101 -2.14 -2.63 -27.55
C SER A 101 -2.54 -1.26 -26.98
N THR A 102 -3.47 -1.24 -26.05
CA THR A 102 -3.98 -0.06 -25.36
C THR A 102 -4.35 -0.42 -23.94
N PHE A 103 -4.44 0.57 -23.06
CA PHE A 103 -5.32 0.45 -21.91
C PHE A 103 -6.59 1.25 -22.13
N ARG A 104 -7.66 0.90 -21.44
CA ARG A 104 -8.94 1.59 -21.53
C ARG A 104 -9.47 1.92 -20.13
N ILE A 105 -10.21 2.99 -20.05
CA ILE A 105 -10.88 3.44 -18.83
C ILE A 105 -12.38 3.24 -19.02
N LEU A 106 -12.97 2.45 -18.13
CA LEU A 106 -14.38 2.08 -18.19
C LEU A 106 -15.11 2.59 -16.94
N ASP A 107 -16.25 3.20 -17.10
CA ASP A 107 -17.22 3.38 -16.02
C ASP A 107 -18.03 2.10 -15.88
N VAL A 108 -17.84 1.42 -14.76
CA VAL A 108 -18.49 0.14 -14.43
C VAL A 108 -19.43 0.29 -13.22
N THR A 109 -19.88 1.51 -12.96
CA THR A 109 -20.81 1.84 -11.86
C THR A 109 -22.11 1.05 -12.00
N ASP A 110 -22.67 0.97 -13.19
CA ASP A 110 -23.73 0.05 -13.53
C ASP A 110 -23.15 -1.12 -14.35
N PRO A 111 -22.99 -2.31 -13.77
CA PRO A 111 -22.42 -3.44 -14.49
C PRO A 111 -23.25 -3.87 -15.71
N ALA A 112 -24.55 -3.53 -15.76
CA ALA A 112 -25.43 -3.85 -16.88
C ALA A 112 -25.27 -2.86 -18.06
N ASP A 113 -24.65 -1.69 -17.83
CA ASP A 113 -24.46 -0.62 -18.83
C ASP A 113 -23.05 -0.01 -18.72
N ILE A 114 -22.02 -0.81 -18.94
CA ILE A 114 -20.61 -0.41 -18.88
C ILE A 114 -20.27 0.59 -19.99
N GLN A 115 -19.73 1.75 -19.62
CA GLN A 115 -19.37 2.81 -20.55
C GLN A 115 -17.85 2.92 -20.71
N GLU A 116 -17.34 2.87 -21.94
CA GLU A 116 -15.95 3.21 -22.21
C GLU A 116 -15.77 4.74 -22.23
N LEU A 117 -14.95 5.26 -21.31
CA LEU A 117 -14.65 6.68 -21.20
C LEU A 117 -13.52 7.08 -22.16
N SER A 118 -12.48 6.27 -22.24
CA SER A 118 -11.33 6.54 -23.10
C SER A 118 -10.50 5.29 -23.38
N SER A 119 -9.60 5.45 -24.37
CA SER A 119 -8.57 4.47 -24.71
C SER A 119 -7.26 5.19 -25.00
N ALA A 120 -6.15 4.72 -24.41
CA ALA A 120 -4.81 5.27 -24.66
C ALA A 120 -3.77 4.15 -24.75
N GLY A 121 -2.59 4.50 -25.23
CA GLY A 121 -1.45 3.61 -25.37
C GLY A 121 -0.23 4.40 -25.86
N HIS A 122 0.88 3.71 -26.04
CA HIS A 122 2.15 4.27 -26.52
C HIS A 122 2.65 3.53 -27.75
N THR A 123 3.66 4.10 -28.41
CA THR A 123 4.34 3.47 -29.54
C THR A 123 5.84 3.77 -29.47
N PRO A 124 6.73 2.79 -29.69
CA PRO A 124 6.39 1.40 -29.93
C PRO A 124 5.74 0.74 -28.71
N TYR A 125 4.98 -0.31 -28.91
CA TYR A 125 4.47 -1.17 -27.84
C TYR A 125 4.82 -2.63 -28.16
N GLY A 126 4.97 -3.44 -27.12
CA GLY A 126 5.08 -4.89 -27.21
C GLY A 126 3.76 -5.53 -26.84
N TYR A 127 3.41 -5.47 -25.56
CA TYR A 127 2.17 -6.04 -25.01
C TYR A 127 1.76 -5.27 -23.74
N ILE A 128 0.87 -4.29 -23.87
CA ILE A 128 0.32 -3.53 -22.74
C ILE A 128 -0.38 -4.50 -21.79
N HIS A 129 0.24 -4.73 -20.65
CA HIS A 129 0.03 -5.89 -19.81
C HIS A 129 -0.82 -5.61 -18.57
N GLN A 130 -0.36 -4.74 -17.69
CA GLN A 130 -0.96 -4.46 -16.40
C GLN A 130 -0.56 -3.05 -15.96
N GLY A 131 -1.40 -2.40 -15.16
CA GLY A 131 -1.07 -1.11 -14.58
C GLY A 131 -1.85 -0.85 -13.30
N TRP A 132 -1.38 0.15 -12.52
CA TRP A 132 -1.98 0.50 -11.25
C TRP A 132 -2.01 2.01 -11.03
N LEU A 133 -3.10 2.52 -10.44
CA LEU A 133 -3.26 3.93 -10.09
C LEU A 133 -2.42 4.28 -8.86
N THR A 134 -1.90 5.50 -8.83
CA THR A 134 -1.42 6.11 -7.58
C THR A 134 -2.57 6.27 -6.58
N PRO A 135 -2.29 6.34 -5.26
CA PRO A 135 -3.35 6.43 -4.24
C PRO A 135 -4.28 7.65 -4.39
N ASP A 136 -3.81 8.73 -4.99
CA ASP A 136 -4.60 9.93 -5.31
C ASP A 136 -5.42 9.78 -6.60
N HIS A 137 -5.33 8.64 -7.29
CA HIS A 137 -5.98 8.30 -8.56
C HIS A 137 -5.66 9.29 -9.71
N ARG A 138 -4.52 9.99 -9.63
CA ARG A 138 -4.12 10.94 -10.66
C ARG A 138 -3.25 10.34 -11.74
N TYR A 139 -2.32 9.46 -11.35
CA TYR A 139 -1.42 8.82 -12.30
C TYR A 139 -1.71 7.33 -12.40
N PHE A 140 -1.59 6.81 -13.61
CA PHE A 140 -1.66 5.39 -13.90
C PHE A 140 -0.29 4.93 -14.39
N LEU A 141 0.34 4.05 -13.64
CA LEU A 141 1.60 3.42 -13.99
C LEU A 141 1.30 2.14 -14.73
N LEU A 142 1.97 1.92 -15.87
CA LEU A 142 1.63 0.87 -16.83
C LEU A 142 2.89 0.13 -17.26
N GLY A 143 2.86 -1.20 -17.23
CA GLY A 143 3.87 -2.10 -17.78
C GLY A 143 3.51 -2.60 -19.19
N ASP A 144 4.53 -2.83 -20.00
CA ASP A 144 4.43 -3.43 -21.35
C ASP A 144 5.35 -4.66 -21.44
N GLU A 145 4.80 -5.82 -21.14
CA GLU A 145 5.52 -7.08 -20.91
C GLU A 145 6.46 -7.53 -22.05
N SER A 146 6.34 -6.98 -23.25
CA SER A 146 7.07 -7.48 -24.42
C SER A 146 7.93 -6.44 -25.11
N ASP A 147 7.99 -5.22 -24.63
CA ASP A 147 8.73 -4.16 -25.33
C ASP A 147 10.26 -4.37 -25.19
N GLU A 148 10.79 -4.89 -24.08
CA GLU A 148 12.19 -5.29 -23.95
C GLU A 148 12.53 -6.50 -24.83
N THR A 149 11.65 -7.49 -24.87
CA THR A 149 11.89 -8.71 -25.68
C THR A 149 11.74 -8.49 -27.16
N SER A 150 11.06 -7.42 -27.58
CA SER A 150 10.90 -7.00 -28.98
C SER A 150 11.93 -5.99 -29.43
N ASP A 151 12.90 -5.61 -28.60
CA ASP A 151 13.86 -4.53 -28.80
C ASP A 151 13.19 -3.15 -29.05
N ALA A 152 11.96 -2.94 -28.54
CA ALA A 152 11.27 -1.66 -28.64
C ALA A 152 11.86 -0.63 -27.67
N VAL A 153 12.34 -1.08 -26.53
CA VAL A 153 13.08 -0.32 -25.52
C VAL A 153 14.40 -1.02 -25.17
N SER A 154 15.30 -0.32 -24.51
CA SER A 154 16.65 -0.83 -24.18
C SER A 154 16.75 -1.45 -22.79
N GLY A 155 15.72 -1.33 -21.96
CA GLY A 155 15.67 -1.81 -20.58
C GLY A 155 14.27 -1.74 -20.04
N THR A 156 14.08 -2.32 -18.86
CA THR A 156 12.79 -2.37 -18.14
C THR A 156 12.16 -0.98 -18.07
N THR A 157 10.96 -0.82 -18.59
CA THR A 157 10.36 0.50 -18.78
C THR A 157 8.94 0.56 -18.21
N THR A 158 8.71 1.47 -17.26
CA THR A 158 7.37 1.78 -16.74
C THR A 158 6.83 3.06 -17.39
N TYR A 159 5.61 3.00 -17.90
CA TYR A 159 4.94 4.12 -18.55
C TYR A 159 4.03 4.84 -17.56
N VAL A 160 4.17 6.15 -17.42
CA VAL A 160 3.39 6.99 -16.51
C VAL A 160 2.39 7.82 -17.30
N TYR A 161 1.11 7.63 -17.03
CA TYR A 161 0.01 8.40 -17.62
C TYR A 161 -0.63 9.32 -16.58
N ASP A 162 -0.84 10.59 -16.94
CA ASP A 162 -1.73 11.48 -16.18
C ASP A 162 -3.18 11.17 -16.60
N VAL A 163 -3.98 10.73 -15.65
CA VAL A 163 -5.39 10.39 -15.82
C VAL A 163 -6.30 11.31 -15.01
N GLN A 164 -5.84 12.54 -14.72
CA GLN A 164 -6.65 13.56 -14.04
C GLN A 164 -7.95 13.90 -14.80
N ASP A 165 -8.02 13.63 -16.10
CA ASP A 165 -9.21 13.62 -16.93
C ASP A 165 -9.35 12.20 -17.49
N LEU A 166 -10.32 11.44 -16.97
CA LEU A 166 -10.53 10.04 -17.35
C LEU A 166 -10.94 9.86 -18.81
N THR A 167 -11.40 10.93 -19.47
CA THR A 167 -11.79 10.92 -20.89
C THR A 167 -10.62 11.24 -21.81
N ALA A 168 -9.49 11.74 -21.28
CA ALA A 168 -8.35 12.18 -22.05
C ALA A 168 -7.00 11.88 -21.36
N PRO A 169 -6.67 10.60 -21.08
CA PRO A 169 -5.41 10.23 -20.44
C PRO A 169 -4.20 10.62 -21.32
N GLY A 170 -3.17 11.17 -20.68
CA GLY A 170 -1.97 11.66 -21.35
C GLY A 170 -0.69 10.95 -20.88
N LEU A 171 0.13 10.45 -21.81
CA LEU A 171 1.45 9.92 -21.48
C LEU A 171 2.36 11.05 -20.97
N VAL A 172 2.86 10.91 -19.76
CA VAL A 172 3.80 11.85 -19.12
C VAL A 172 5.24 11.44 -19.42
N SER A 173 5.55 10.17 -19.23
CA SER A 173 6.90 9.64 -19.40
C SER A 173 6.91 8.14 -19.65
N ALA A 174 7.99 7.67 -20.28
CA ALA A 174 8.46 6.30 -20.25
C ALA A 174 9.73 6.31 -19.40
N VAL A 175 9.72 5.64 -18.27
CA VAL A 175 10.81 5.66 -17.28
C VAL A 175 11.61 4.38 -17.42
N ASP A 176 12.86 4.49 -17.85
CA ASP A 176 13.82 3.39 -17.82
C ASP A 176 14.25 3.14 -16.36
N LEU A 177 14.00 1.94 -15.87
CA LEU A 177 14.28 1.53 -14.49
C LEU A 177 15.76 1.18 -14.25
N GLY A 178 16.59 1.25 -15.31
CA GLY A 178 18.03 0.97 -15.24
C GLY A 178 18.37 -0.53 -15.10
N THR A 179 17.47 -1.39 -15.52
CA THR A 179 17.62 -2.85 -15.53
C THR A 179 17.33 -3.41 -16.92
N GLU A 180 17.67 -4.68 -17.16
CA GLU A 180 17.55 -5.31 -18.48
C GLU A 180 16.44 -6.36 -18.54
N GLY A 181 15.81 -6.68 -17.40
CA GLY A 181 14.73 -7.66 -17.32
C GLY A 181 13.43 -7.17 -17.93
N THR A 182 12.52 -8.08 -18.14
CA THR A 182 11.16 -7.77 -18.61
C THR A 182 10.28 -7.41 -17.42
N ASP A 183 9.53 -6.31 -17.52
CA ASP A 183 8.53 -5.93 -16.52
C ASP A 183 7.31 -6.88 -16.53
N HIS A 184 6.61 -6.97 -15.42
CA HIS A 184 5.39 -7.76 -15.35
C HIS A 184 4.32 -7.08 -14.49
N ASN A 185 4.17 -7.45 -13.21
CA ASN A 185 3.10 -6.93 -12.37
C ASN A 185 3.61 -5.85 -11.41
N LEU A 186 2.99 -4.68 -11.45
CA LEU A 186 3.28 -3.55 -10.59
C LEU A 186 2.07 -3.16 -9.73
N TYR A 187 2.34 -2.66 -8.53
CA TYR A 187 1.34 -2.17 -7.58
C TYR A 187 1.85 -0.92 -6.89
N THR A 188 0.96 0.01 -6.55
CA THR A 188 1.32 1.20 -5.75
C THR A 188 0.88 1.02 -4.30
N VAL A 189 1.72 1.44 -3.36
CA VAL A 189 1.41 1.47 -1.94
C VAL A 189 2.01 2.75 -1.33
N GLY A 190 1.16 3.69 -0.88
CA GLY A 190 1.64 5.03 -0.59
C GLY A 190 2.35 5.62 -1.80
N ASP A 191 3.51 6.22 -1.60
CA ASP A 191 4.34 6.79 -2.66
C ASP A 191 5.27 5.76 -3.32
N PHE A 192 5.14 4.47 -2.98
CA PHE A 192 6.00 3.43 -3.54
C PHE A 192 5.32 2.64 -4.66
N VAL A 193 6.14 2.21 -5.61
CA VAL A 193 5.80 1.26 -6.68
C VAL A 193 6.52 -0.04 -6.40
N SER A 194 5.77 -1.12 -6.27
CA SER A 194 6.26 -2.47 -6.02
C SER A 194 6.08 -3.29 -7.29
N GLU A 195 7.15 -3.74 -7.91
CA GLU A 195 7.14 -4.29 -9.25
C GLU A 195 7.88 -5.63 -9.33
N SER A 196 7.30 -6.58 -10.05
CA SER A 196 7.91 -7.87 -10.36
C SER A 196 8.41 -7.84 -11.79
N ASN A 197 9.73 -8.06 -11.99
CA ASN A 197 10.40 -7.87 -13.27
C ASN A 197 11.09 -9.16 -13.73
N TYR A 198 10.34 -10.25 -13.74
CA TYR A 198 10.81 -11.57 -14.16
C TYR A 198 12.23 -11.90 -13.64
N ARG A 199 13.23 -11.95 -14.53
CA ARG A 199 14.62 -12.32 -14.20
C ARG A 199 15.34 -11.31 -13.33
N ASP A 200 14.88 -10.04 -13.31
CA ASP A 200 15.42 -9.01 -12.43
C ASP A 200 14.78 -9.02 -11.03
N GLY A 201 13.89 -9.98 -10.77
CA GLY A 201 13.27 -10.19 -9.48
C GLY A 201 12.22 -9.14 -9.12
N TRP A 202 12.03 -8.93 -7.83
CA TRP A 202 11.16 -7.91 -7.29
C TRP A 202 11.92 -6.62 -7.03
N ARG A 203 11.29 -5.47 -7.31
CA ARG A 203 11.85 -4.14 -7.11
C ARG A 203 10.85 -3.19 -6.48
N MET A 204 11.35 -2.20 -5.75
CA MET A 204 10.57 -1.12 -5.19
C MET A 204 11.19 0.22 -5.59
N PHE A 205 10.32 1.14 -6.01
CA PHE A 205 10.68 2.49 -6.43
C PHE A 205 9.87 3.51 -5.65
N LEU A 206 10.43 4.67 -5.37
CA LEU A 206 9.69 5.84 -4.92
C LEU A 206 9.16 6.60 -6.14
N PHE A 207 7.87 6.89 -6.15
CA PHE A 207 7.20 7.74 -7.12
C PHE A 207 6.90 9.10 -6.48
N ASP A 208 7.42 10.16 -7.07
CA ASP A 208 7.14 11.53 -6.66
C ASP A 208 6.15 12.17 -7.64
N SER A 209 4.93 12.47 -7.17
CA SER A 209 3.89 13.09 -8.00
C SER A 209 4.26 14.51 -8.48
N SER A 210 5.23 15.17 -7.84
CA SER A 210 5.78 16.46 -8.29
C SER A 210 6.79 16.30 -9.43
N ALA A 211 7.37 15.11 -9.58
CA ALA A 211 8.34 14.74 -10.61
C ALA A 211 7.98 13.39 -11.27
N PRO A 212 6.78 13.25 -11.87
CA PRO A 212 6.22 11.98 -12.33
C PRO A 212 7.00 11.29 -13.46
N GLN A 213 8.06 11.93 -13.94
CA GLN A 213 9.00 11.35 -14.90
C GLN A 213 10.13 10.53 -14.24
N LEU A 214 10.14 10.39 -12.91
CA LEU A 214 11.17 9.68 -12.17
C LEU A 214 10.56 8.58 -11.31
N LEU A 215 11.19 7.42 -11.35
CA LEU A 215 11.01 6.32 -10.40
C LEU A 215 12.35 6.07 -9.72
N SER A 216 12.47 6.44 -8.45
CA SER A 216 13.73 6.30 -7.71
C SER A 216 13.84 4.91 -7.09
N PRO A 217 14.84 4.07 -7.44
CA PRO A 217 14.96 2.74 -6.86
C PRO A 217 15.23 2.81 -5.36
N LYS A 218 14.53 2.01 -4.57
CA LYS A 218 14.63 1.96 -3.10
C LYS A 218 15.01 0.58 -2.58
N ALA A 219 14.48 -0.49 -3.15
CA ALA A 219 14.80 -1.85 -2.73
C ALA A 219 14.70 -2.83 -3.90
N PHE A 220 15.35 -3.98 -3.77
CA PHE A 220 15.17 -5.09 -4.69
C PHE A 220 15.42 -6.43 -4.00
N PHE A 221 14.84 -7.47 -4.59
CA PHE A 221 15.13 -8.85 -4.22
C PHE A 221 15.15 -9.69 -5.50
N ASP A 222 16.35 -10.13 -5.88
CA ASP A 222 16.54 -10.97 -7.06
C ASP A 222 16.19 -12.42 -6.72
N THR A 223 15.14 -12.93 -7.38
CA THR A 223 14.67 -14.31 -7.20
C THR A 223 15.42 -15.31 -8.09
N GLN A 224 16.18 -14.82 -9.09
CA GLN A 224 16.88 -15.64 -10.11
C GLN A 224 18.30 -15.11 -10.37
N PRO A 225 19.19 -15.02 -9.38
CA PRO A 225 20.48 -14.34 -9.49
C PRO A 225 21.45 -14.94 -10.53
N GLU A 226 21.15 -16.12 -11.05
CA GLU A 226 21.91 -16.77 -12.13
C GLU A 226 21.42 -16.39 -13.54
N MET A 227 20.33 -15.61 -13.64
CA MET A 227 19.73 -15.16 -14.89
C MET A 227 19.85 -13.64 -15.03
N SER A 228 19.86 -13.16 -16.26
CA SER A 228 19.86 -11.72 -16.57
C SER A 228 19.26 -11.44 -17.95
N GLY A 229 18.93 -10.19 -18.21
CA GLY A 229 18.37 -9.73 -19.47
C GLY A 229 16.90 -10.13 -19.70
N PRO A 230 16.32 -9.74 -20.84
CA PRO A 230 14.91 -9.96 -21.12
C PRO A 230 14.52 -11.43 -21.12
N GLY A 231 13.32 -11.73 -20.64
CA GLY A 231 12.75 -13.09 -20.63
C GLY A 231 11.66 -13.22 -19.58
N PHE A 232 10.95 -14.34 -19.63
CA PHE A 232 9.72 -14.58 -18.91
C PHE A 232 9.85 -15.62 -17.76
N GLU A 233 11.05 -15.81 -17.24
CA GLU A 233 11.32 -16.62 -16.05
C GLU A 233 11.57 -15.70 -14.86
N GLY A 234 11.25 -16.16 -13.64
CA GLY A 234 11.54 -15.41 -12.41
C GLY A 234 10.31 -14.86 -11.72
N SER A 235 10.42 -13.64 -11.19
CA SER A 235 9.37 -12.99 -10.39
C SER A 235 8.15 -12.69 -11.23
N TRP A 236 7.03 -13.34 -10.89
CA TRP A 236 5.76 -13.22 -11.63
C TRP A 236 4.88 -12.09 -11.11
N SER A 237 4.68 -12.05 -9.80
CA SER A 237 3.80 -11.05 -9.17
C SER A 237 4.20 -10.83 -7.72
N ASN A 238 3.71 -9.75 -7.15
CA ASN A 238 3.92 -9.43 -5.75
C ASN A 238 2.63 -8.93 -5.09
N TYR A 239 2.59 -8.97 -3.76
CA TYR A 239 1.50 -8.43 -2.97
C TYR A 239 2.07 -7.59 -1.83
N PRO A 240 2.07 -6.25 -1.94
CA PRO A 240 2.70 -5.35 -0.98
C PRO A 240 1.77 -4.83 0.13
N TYR A 241 0.54 -5.33 0.25
CA TYR A 241 -0.52 -4.73 1.07
C TYR A 241 -0.74 -5.40 2.43
N PHE A 242 0.22 -6.15 2.94
CA PHE A 242 0.12 -6.65 4.32
C PHE A 242 0.43 -5.54 5.31
N ASP A 243 -0.42 -5.36 6.33
CA ASP A 243 -0.21 -4.38 7.41
C ASP A 243 1.14 -4.53 8.14
N SER A 244 1.73 -5.72 8.07
CA SER A 244 3.05 -6.01 8.64
C SER A 244 4.23 -5.43 7.84
N GLY A 245 3.98 -4.78 6.70
CA GLY A 245 5.02 -4.39 5.75
C GLY A 245 5.71 -5.56 5.04
N THR A 246 5.20 -6.78 5.22
CA THR A 246 5.68 -7.95 4.48
C THR A 246 5.15 -7.91 3.05
N ILE A 247 6.00 -8.19 2.10
CA ILE A 247 5.66 -8.30 0.68
C ILE A 247 5.76 -9.76 0.27
N ALA A 248 4.71 -10.32 -0.30
CA ALA A 248 4.75 -11.65 -0.88
C ALA A 248 5.16 -11.53 -2.36
N VAL A 249 6.23 -12.19 -2.75
CA VAL A 249 6.72 -12.23 -4.13
C VAL A 249 6.60 -13.65 -4.65
N SER A 250 5.84 -13.84 -5.73
CA SER A 250 5.71 -15.15 -6.38
C SER A 250 6.71 -15.26 -7.54
N ASP A 251 7.41 -16.38 -7.58
CA ASP A 251 8.31 -16.74 -8.68
C ASP A 251 7.82 -18.01 -9.37
N GLN A 252 7.98 -18.07 -10.69
CA GLN A 252 7.46 -19.20 -11.49
C GLN A 252 8.12 -20.54 -11.17
N SER A 253 9.38 -20.55 -10.77
CA SER A 253 10.17 -21.76 -10.53
C SER A 253 10.55 -21.95 -9.07
N GLU A 254 10.85 -20.85 -8.35
CA GLU A 254 11.37 -20.88 -6.99
C GLU A 254 10.27 -20.78 -5.92
N GLY A 255 9.03 -20.44 -6.33
CA GLY A 255 7.85 -20.46 -5.47
C GLY A 255 7.54 -19.11 -4.84
N LEU A 256 7.34 -19.07 -3.51
CA LEU A 256 6.90 -17.88 -2.78
C LEU A 256 8.00 -17.38 -1.86
N PHE A 257 8.36 -16.11 -2.02
CA PHE A 257 9.23 -15.38 -1.11
C PHE A 257 8.40 -14.40 -0.27
N LEU A 258 8.75 -14.29 1.00
CA LEU A 258 8.23 -13.26 1.90
C LEU A 258 9.39 -12.32 2.21
N VAL A 259 9.31 -11.11 1.67
CA VAL A 259 10.35 -10.09 1.84
C VAL A 259 9.82 -8.95 2.69
N ARG A 260 10.71 -8.30 3.40
CA ARG A 260 10.45 -7.03 4.07
C ARG A 260 11.47 -6.03 3.59
N THR A 261 11.05 -4.81 3.36
CA THR A 261 11.99 -3.72 3.16
C THR A 261 12.69 -3.46 4.49
N SER A 262 14.01 -3.52 4.49
CA SER A 262 14.82 -3.00 5.57
C SER A 262 15.64 -1.86 5.02
N PHE A 263 15.82 -0.83 5.82
CA PHE A 263 16.49 0.38 5.39
C PHE A 263 17.98 0.17 5.24
N MET A 264 18.51 0.49 4.06
CA MET A 264 19.90 0.91 3.90
C MET A 264 19.86 2.21 3.10
N LYS A 265 20.36 3.30 3.66
CA LYS A 265 20.42 4.61 3.02
C LYS A 265 21.85 5.11 3.03
N MET A 266 22.30 5.61 1.90
CA MET A 266 23.54 6.38 1.81
C MET A 266 23.22 7.86 1.67
N TRP A 267 23.98 8.66 2.37
CA TRP A 267 23.86 10.10 2.29
C TRP A 267 25.24 10.74 2.12
N PRO A 268 25.39 11.78 1.36
CA PRO A 268 24.40 12.48 0.53
C PRO A 268 24.12 11.75 -0.80
N GLU A 269 22.91 11.88 -1.32
CA GLU A 269 22.49 11.18 -2.56
C GLU A 269 23.16 11.74 -3.83
N PHE A 270 23.41 13.05 -3.87
CA PHE A 270 23.93 13.75 -5.05
C PHE A 270 25.03 14.77 -4.70
N PRO A 271 26.16 14.35 -4.07
CA PRO A 271 27.21 15.28 -3.72
C PRO A 271 27.99 15.75 -4.97
N ALA A 272 28.30 17.04 -5.02
CA ALA A 272 29.26 17.61 -5.96
C ALA A 272 30.61 17.79 -5.24
N VAL A 273 31.65 17.12 -5.71
CA VAL A 273 32.97 17.13 -5.08
C VAL A 273 34.06 17.48 -6.06
N CYS A 274 35.15 18.01 -5.58
CA CYS A 274 36.35 18.23 -6.38
C CYS A 274 37.18 16.94 -6.53
N PRO A 275 37.98 16.80 -7.61
CA PRO A 275 38.76 15.60 -7.88
C PRO A 275 39.80 15.23 -6.80
N THR A 276 40.08 16.14 -5.87
CA THR A 276 41.04 15.97 -4.78
C THR A 276 40.38 15.94 -3.41
N ASP A 277 39.07 16.00 -3.36
CA ASP A 277 38.33 16.04 -2.09
C ASP A 277 38.11 14.66 -1.51
N THR A 278 37.73 14.66 -0.26
CA THR A 278 37.29 13.50 0.49
C THR A 278 35.82 13.66 0.79
N LEU A 279 35.01 12.76 0.30
CA LEU A 279 33.58 12.72 0.60
C LEU A 279 33.34 11.87 1.85
N HIS A 280 32.61 12.40 2.79
CA HIS A 280 32.09 11.66 3.94
C HIS A 280 30.72 11.09 3.56
N LEU A 281 30.63 9.76 3.53
CA LEU A 281 29.39 9.03 3.28
C LEU A 281 28.85 8.49 4.59
N GLN A 282 27.65 8.86 4.94
CA GLN A 282 26.92 8.20 6.00
C GLN A 282 26.17 7.00 5.41
N VAL A 283 26.30 5.86 6.06
CA VAL A 283 25.58 4.64 5.72
C VAL A 283 24.71 4.27 6.90
N MET A 284 23.41 4.36 6.72
CA MET A 284 22.43 3.88 7.67
C MET A 284 22.03 2.45 7.31
N LEU A 285 22.00 1.58 8.30
CA LEU A 285 21.59 0.19 8.16
C LEU A 285 20.55 -0.10 9.23
N ASP A 286 19.43 -0.65 8.83
CA ASP A 286 18.45 -1.20 9.76
C ASP A 286 19.11 -2.28 10.66
N SER A 287 18.63 -2.37 11.89
CA SER A 287 19.05 -3.38 12.87
C SER A 287 18.88 -4.84 12.39
N CYS A 288 18.10 -5.04 11.33
CA CYS A 288 17.92 -6.36 10.72
C CYS A 288 19.00 -6.74 9.71
N VAL A 289 19.91 -5.84 9.33
CA VAL A 289 21.02 -6.13 8.41
C VAL A 289 22.15 -6.80 9.18
N ALA A 290 22.22 -8.12 9.09
CA ALA A 290 23.32 -8.90 9.66
C ALA A 290 24.21 -9.42 8.54
N GLY A 291 25.44 -8.91 8.43
CA GLY A 291 26.41 -9.45 7.47
C GLY A 291 27.40 -8.42 6.95
N PRO A 292 28.33 -8.84 6.10
CA PRO A 292 29.30 -7.93 5.52
C PRO A 292 28.63 -6.92 4.58
N VAL A 293 29.06 -5.66 4.69
CA VAL A 293 28.67 -4.56 3.82
C VAL A 293 29.83 -4.24 2.90
N ALA A 294 29.58 -4.15 1.60
CA ALA A 294 30.61 -3.82 0.60
C ALA A 294 30.21 -2.59 -0.20
N LEU A 295 31.14 -1.66 -0.37
CA LEU A 295 30.99 -0.49 -1.23
C LEU A 295 31.50 -0.84 -2.64
N HIS A 296 30.64 -0.73 -3.65
CA HIS A 296 30.98 -0.96 -5.04
C HIS A 296 31.05 0.37 -5.79
N LEU A 297 32.16 0.58 -6.46
CA LEU A 297 32.39 1.73 -7.33
C LEU A 297 31.95 1.42 -8.76
N PRO A 298 31.75 2.43 -9.63
CA PRO A 298 31.52 2.24 -11.06
C PRO A 298 32.60 1.33 -11.67
N ASN A 299 32.20 0.48 -12.61
CA ASN A 299 33.06 -0.53 -13.28
C ASN A 299 33.44 -1.76 -12.43
N GLU A 300 32.58 -2.20 -11.52
CA GLU A 300 32.75 -3.43 -10.71
C GLU A 300 34.03 -3.47 -9.85
N VAL A 301 34.68 -2.34 -9.64
CA VAL A 301 35.84 -2.27 -8.72
C VAL A 301 35.29 -2.24 -7.30
N THR A 302 35.45 -3.34 -6.56
CA THR A 302 35.19 -3.35 -5.12
C THR A 302 36.26 -2.50 -4.43
N TRP A 303 35.89 -1.29 -4.01
CA TRP A 303 36.80 -0.36 -3.36
C TRP A 303 37.18 -0.80 -1.95
N CYS A 304 36.25 -1.46 -1.27
CA CYS A 304 36.48 -1.98 0.07
C CYS A 304 35.88 -3.38 0.18
N SER A 305 36.71 -4.40 0.12
CA SER A 305 36.36 -5.74 0.57
C SER A 305 36.78 -5.88 2.03
N HIS A 306 36.06 -5.22 2.92
CA HIS A 306 36.13 -5.61 4.31
C HIS A 306 35.05 -6.64 4.55
N ASP A 307 35.45 -7.80 5.07
CA ASP A 307 34.54 -8.82 5.59
C ASP A 307 33.64 -8.30 6.74
N SER A 308 33.71 -7.00 7.04
CA SER A 308 32.87 -6.29 7.99
C SER A 308 33.10 -4.78 7.91
N LEU A 309 32.25 -4.05 7.24
CA LEU A 309 31.95 -2.70 7.73
C LEU A 309 31.21 -2.90 9.06
N PRO A 310 31.62 -2.25 10.14
CA PRO A 310 31.14 -2.59 11.50
C PRO A 310 29.71 -2.14 11.80
N GLY A 311 28.84 -1.94 10.80
CA GLY A 311 27.48 -1.46 10.97
C GLY A 311 27.28 -0.02 10.50
N PRO A 312 26.18 0.64 10.92
CA PRO A 312 25.93 2.05 10.59
C PRO A 312 27.13 2.92 10.98
N GLY A 313 27.50 3.85 10.11
CA GLY A 313 28.62 4.73 10.39
C GLY A 313 28.96 5.67 9.24
N VAL A 314 29.84 6.63 9.52
CA VAL A 314 30.39 7.57 8.54
C VAL A 314 31.61 6.94 7.88
N TYR A 315 31.58 6.82 6.57
CA TYR A 315 32.66 6.28 5.76
C TYR A 315 33.26 7.36 4.88
N THR A 316 34.57 7.37 4.76
CA THR A 316 35.32 8.38 4.01
C THR A 316 35.76 7.83 2.67
N VAL A 317 35.41 8.52 1.57
CA VAL A 317 35.85 8.21 0.22
C VAL A 317 36.80 9.28 -0.27
N ASP A 318 38.08 8.91 -0.51
CA ASP A 318 39.09 9.80 -1.06
C ASP A 318 39.11 9.66 -2.59
N PHE A 319 38.74 10.73 -3.29
CA PHE A 319 38.72 10.78 -4.74
C PHE A 319 40.11 11.00 -5.38
N ALA A 320 41.10 11.37 -4.59
CA ALA A 320 42.46 11.54 -5.09
C ALA A 320 43.01 10.22 -5.64
N GLY A 321 43.21 10.17 -6.95
CA GLY A 321 43.77 8.99 -7.62
C GLY A 321 42.78 8.17 -8.44
N PHE A 322 41.47 8.39 -8.37
CA PHE A 322 40.52 7.69 -9.22
C PHE A 322 40.41 8.27 -10.64
N GLY A 323 40.81 9.53 -10.83
CA GLY A 323 40.78 10.18 -12.15
C GLY A 323 39.38 10.40 -12.72
N TRP A 324 38.39 10.46 -11.85
CA TRP A 324 36.99 10.67 -12.24
C TRP A 324 36.72 12.12 -12.62
N SER A 325 35.76 12.30 -13.51
CA SER A 325 35.21 13.61 -13.88
C SER A 325 33.78 13.44 -14.34
N GLY A 326 32.89 14.33 -13.92
CA GLY A 326 31.46 14.27 -14.20
C GLY A 326 30.70 13.29 -13.30
N MET A 327 29.45 13.05 -13.62
CA MET A 327 28.54 12.22 -12.85
C MET A 327 28.98 10.75 -12.84
N SER A 328 29.06 10.16 -11.68
CA SER A 328 29.41 8.75 -11.50
C SER A 328 28.57 8.12 -10.40
N GLY A 329 27.93 6.98 -10.69
CA GLY A 329 27.14 6.24 -9.72
C GLY A 329 28.02 5.38 -8.79
N MET A 330 27.71 5.36 -7.52
CA MET A 330 28.29 4.43 -6.53
C MET A 330 27.17 3.59 -5.93
N THR A 331 27.42 2.30 -5.75
CA THR A 331 26.44 1.38 -5.14
C THR A 331 27.04 0.76 -3.89
N ILE A 332 26.30 0.79 -2.79
CA ILE A 332 26.60 -0.03 -1.61
C ILE A 332 25.72 -1.28 -1.65
N LYS A 333 26.33 -2.41 -1.35
CA LYS A 333 25.60 -3.67 -1.16
C LYS A 333 25.92 -4.22 0.22
N ALA A 334 24.87 -4.54 0.97
CA ALA A 334 24.96 -5.32 2.20
C ALA A 334 24.37 -6.70 1.95
N SER A 335 25.07 -7.74 2.33
CA SER A 335 24.58 -9.11 2.21
C SER A 335 24.72 -9.85 3.53
N GLY A 336 23.65 -10.47 4.00
CA GLY A 336 23.63 -11.29 5.21
C GLY A 336 22.31 -12.01 5.37
N GLY A 337 22.34 -13.25 5.88
CA GLY A 337 21.12 -14.02 6.13
C GLY A 337 20.27 -14.35 4.90
N GLY A 338 20.85 -14.29 3.68
CA GLY A 338 20.12 -14.50 2.43
C GLY A 338 19.45 -13.23 1.87
N VAL A 339 19.68 -12.09 2.49
CA VAL A 339 19.14 -10.79 2.07
C VAL A 339 20.26 -9.93 1.49
N VAL A 340 20.02 -9.27 0.37
CA VAL A 340 20.91 -8.29 -0.25
C VAL A 340 20.20 -6.94 -0.21
N HIS A 341 20.86 -5.98 0.44
CA HIS A 341 20.44 -4.58 0.43
C HIS A 341 21.36 -3.79 -0.48
N ALA A 342 20.83 -2.88 -1.25
CA ALA A 342 21.63 -1.98 -2.08
C ALA A 342 21.05 -0.58 -2.06
N ASP A 343 21.93 0.40 -2.04
CA ASP A 343 21.60 1.79 -2.27
C ASP A 343 22.59 2.39 -3.27
N GLN A 344 22.16 3.39 -4.02
CA GLN A 344 22.98 4.01 -5.05
C GLN A 344 22.96 5.52 -4.90
N ILE A 345 24.13 6.12 -4.84
CA ILE A 345 24.31 7.57 -4.89
C ILE A 345 25.01 7.97 -6.20
N TYR A 346 24.77 9.19 -6.63
CA TYR A 346 25.44 9.77 -7.80
C TYR A 346 26.34 10.91 -7.34
N VAL A 347 27.63 10.80 -7.62
CA VAL A 347 28.63 11.79 -7.25
C VAL A 347 29.04 12.57 -8.51
N ASP A 348 28.89 13.91 -8.49
CA ASP A 348 29.41 14.77 -9.55
C ASP A 348 30.82 15.26 -9.22
N VAL A 349 31.80 14.74 -9.90
CA VAL A 349 33.20 15.17 -9.75
C VAL A 349 33.48 16.36 -10.66
N THR A 350 33.47 17.55 -10.11
CA THR A 350 33.54 18.82 -10.82
C THR A 350 34.65 19.73 -10.31
N SER A 351 35.07 20.71 -11.11
CA SER A 351 36.03 21.74 -10.70
C SER A 351 35.37 22.96 -10.01
N ASP A 352 34.05 22.95 -9.89
CA ASP A 352 33.26 24.05 -9.35
C ASP A 352 32.28 23.57 -8.27
N ALA A 353 32.75 22.66 -7.41
CA ALA A 353 31.96 22.14 -6.30
C ALA A 353 31.58 23.26 -5.33
N GLN A 354 30.39 23.17 -4.75
CA GLN A 354 29.92 24.08 -3.73
C GLN A 354 30.40 23.60 -2.33
N HIS A 355 30.68 24.58 -1.47
CA HIS A 355 31.06 24.35 -0.09
C HIS A 355 30.16 25.17 0.82
N PHE A 356 29.65 24.55 1.86
CA PHE A 356 28.64 25.05 2.77
C PHE A 356 29.28 25.32 4.12
N PRO A 357 29.06 26.50 4.78
CA PRO A 357 29.54 26.72 6.13
C PRO A 357 29.08 25.61 7.08
N ASP A 358 30.03 25.05 7.82
CA ASP A 358 29.88 23.94 8.76
C ASP A 358 30.51 24.34 10.09
N ALA A 359 29.70 24.73 11.07
CA ALA A 359 30.18 25.31 12.30
C ALA A 359 30.40 24.29 13.41
N ASP A 360 29.69 23.17 13.41
CA ASP A 360 29.86 22.12 14.41
C ASP A 360 30.79 20.97 13.92
N GLY A 361 31.06 20.91 12.60
CA GLY A 361 32.08 20.04 12.03
C GLY A 361 31.60 18.62 11.77
N ASP A 362 30.31 18.44 11.56
CA ASP A 362 29.71 17.13 11.30
C ASP A 362 29.82 16.69 9.83
N GLY A 363 30.18 17.61 8.92
CA GLY A 363 30.37 17.36 7.48
C GLY A 363 29.19 17.82 6.63
N TYR A 364 28.19 18.45 7.24
CA TYR A 364 27.04 19.13 6.60
C TYR A 364 27.09 20.61 6.92
N GLY A 365 26.43 21.42 6.11
CA GLY A 365 26.47 22.86 6.37
C GLY A 365 25.23 23.55 5.88
N VAL A 366 25.09 24.82 6.27
CA VAL A 366 23.94 25.65 5.93
C VAL A 366 24.04 26.21 4.52
N PHE A 367 22.88 26.45 3.87
CA PHE A 367 22.83 27.06 2.54
C PHE A 367 23.22 28.55 2.52
N ASP A 368 23.26 29.22 3.66
CA ASP A 368 23.65 30.61 3.74
C ASP A 368 25.19 30.74 3.81
N GLY A 369 25.78 31.49 2.89
CA GLY A 369 27.23 31.71 2.87
C GLY A 369 28.01 30.71 2.00
N VAL A 370 27.37 29.99 1.09
CA VAL A 370 27.98 29.03 0.16
C VAL A 370 29.07 29.67 -0.69
N VAL A 371 30.18 28.97 -0.86
CA VAL A 371 31.29 29.34 -1.74
C VAL A 371 31.56 28.26 -2.77
N SER A 372 31.99 28.64 -3.98
CA SER A 372 32.28 27.69 -5.08
C SER A 372 33.77 27.59 -5.35
N GLY A 373 34.23 26.39 -5.74
CA GLY A 373 35.59 26.12 -6.19
C GLY A 373 36.30 25.00 -5.41
N CYS A 374 37.40 24.51 -5.93
CA CYS A 374 38.13 23.33 -5.40
C CYS A 374 39.27 23.70 -4.41
N ASN A 375 39.07 24.65 -3.56
CA ASN A 375 40.00 24.94 -2.48
C ASN A 375 39.34 24.55 -1.16
N ALA A 376 39.85 23.52 -0.50
CA ALA A 376 39.38 23.14 0.82
C ALA A 376 39.39 24.34 1.78
N LEU A 377 38.23 24.69 2.32
CA LEU A 377 38.02 25.77 3.24
C LEU A 377 37.77 25.19 4.64
N PRO A 378 38.60 25.49 5.64
CA PRO A 378 38.32 25.07 7.03
C PRO A 378 36.96 25.62 7.49
N GLY A 379 36.12 24.80 8.10
CA GLY A 379 34.79 25.18 8.56
C GLY A 379 33.74 25.22 7.44
N TYR A 380 33.95 24.42 6.38
CA TYR A 380 33.00 24.21 5.30
C TYR A 380 32.88 22.73 4.98
N ALA A 381 31.68 22.28 4.73
CA ALA A 381 31.34 20.95 4.25
C ALA A 381 31.08 20.92 2.75
N HIS A 382 31.11 19.73 2.15
CA HIS A 382 30.74 19.51 0.75
C HIS A 382 29.24 19.33 0.55
N VAL A 383 28.49 19.19 1.63
CA VAL A 383 27.07 18.90 1.65
C VAL A 383 26.35 20.00 2.40
N GLY A 384 25.30 20.52 1.79
CA GLY A 384 24.41 21.49 2.42
C GLY A 384 23.15 20.83 2.96
N GLY A 385 22.31 21.62 3.60
CA GLY A 385 21.00 21.20 4.08
C GLY A 385 20.91 20.97 5.57
N ASP A 386 21.99 21.22 6.31
CA ASP A 386 21.96 21.22 7.78
C ASP A 386 20.95 22.26 8.29
N CYS A 387 20.01 21.79 9.10
CA CYS A 387 18.96 22.63 9.69
C CYS A 387 19.35 23.17 11.08
N ASN A 388 20.45 22.67 11.66
CA ASN A 388 20.98 23.15 12.94
C ASN A 388 22.50 23.10 13.05
N ASP A 389 23.22 23.90 12.28
CA ASP A 389 24.69 24.08 12.19
C ASP A 389 25.41 24.39 13.54
N GLN A 390 24.82 23.99 14.64
CA GLN A 390 25.39 24.11 16.00
C GLN A 390 25.27 22.82 16.80
N ASP A 391 24.69 21.78 16.22
CA ASP A 391 24.47 20.49 16.88
C ASP A 391 24.70 19.33 15.91
N ALA A 392 25.87 18.79 15.92
CA ALA A 392 26.31 17.67 15.06
C ALA A 392 25.48 16.37 15.18
N SER A 393 24.41 16.38 15.94
CA SER A 393 23.41 15.32 16.02
C SER A 393 22.12 15.64 15.25
N ILE A 394 22.11 16.74 14.48
CA ILE A 394 20.99 17.20 13.65
C ILE A 394 21.55 17.59 12.28
N HIS A 395 21.43 16.74 11.29
CA HIS A 395 21.89 16.97 9.92
C HIS A 395 21.24 16.02 8.94
N PRO A 396 21.21 16.32 7.62
CA PRO A 396 20.61 15.47 6.62
C PRO A 396 21.10 14.02 6.68
N GLY A 397 20.16 13.07 6.55
CA GLY A 397 20.42 11.65 6.49
C GLY A 397 20.68 10.97 7.83
N LEU A 398 20.44 11.62 8.94
CA LEU A 398 20.34 10.94 10.24
C LEU A 398 19.06 10.08 10.31
N PHE A 399 19.02 9.23 11.29
CA PHE A 399 17.78 8.60 11.72
C PHE A 399 17.01 9.62 12.57
N ASP A 400 15.75 9.83 12.24
CA ASP A 400 14.87 10.74 12.97
C ASP A 400 14.08 10.01 14.06
N PRO A 401 14.61 9.95 15.30
CA PRO A 401 13.97 9.22 16.38
C PRO A 401 12.78 10.02 16.94
N CYS A 402 11.91 9.33 17.66
CA CYS A 402 10.77 9.92 18.35
C CYS A 402 11.15 10.88 19.48
N ASP A 403 11.69 12.07 19.19
CA ASP A 403 12.07 13.07 20.19
C ASP A 403 11.46 14.46 19.95
N GLY A 404 10.69 14.63 18.88
CA GLY A 404 10.00 15.86 18.52
C GLY A 404 10.87 16.87 17.78
N ILE A 405 12.02 16.44 17.26
CA ILE A 405 12.99 17.25 16.51
C ILE A 405 13.11 16.61 15.12
N ASP A 406 13.18 17.39 14.08
CA ASP A 406 13.58 16.98 12.74
C ASP A 406 15.12 16.79 12.74
N ASN A 407 15.57 15.56 13.05
CA ASN A 407 16.99 15.27 13.22
C ASN A 407 17.70 15.05 11.87
N ASP A 408 16.98 14.68 10.82
CA ASP A 408 17.54 14.41 9.50
C ASP A 408 17.32 15.54 8.48
N CYS A 409 16.69 16.63 8.91
CA CYS A 409 16.49 17.85 8.14
C CYS A 409 15.71 17.66 6.83
N ASP A 410 14.79 16.72 6.78
CA ASP A 410 13.97 16.45 5.59
C ASP A 410 12.60 17.15 5.63
N GLN A 411 12.31 17.88 6.71
CA GLN A 411 11.07 18.59 7.06
C GLN A 411 9.98 17.68 7.65
N GLY A 412 10.24 16.39 7.80
CA GLY A 412 9.49 15.50 8.67
C GLY A 412 9.79 15.83 10.15
N ILE A 413 9.13 15.18 11.06
CA ILE A 413 9.48 15.15 12.48
C ILE A 413 9.14 13.76 12.98
N ASP A 414 10.15 13.04 13.44
CA ASP A 414 9.99 11.70 14.04
C ASP A 414 9.51 10.59 13.07
N GLU A 415 9.68 10.73 11.74
CA GLU A 415 9.12 9.76 10.78
C GLU A 415 9.89 8.43 10.70
N ASP A 416 11.15 8.40 11.12
CA ASP A 416 11.96 7.18 11.17
C ASP A 416 11.77 6.38 12.48
N GLY A 417 11.14 6.98 13.49
CA GLY A 417 10.91 6.37 14.79
C GLY A 417 9.93 5.20 14.73
N GLU A 418 10.06 4.22 15.62
CA GLU A 418 9.06 3.15 15.73
C GLU A 418 7.69 3.76 16.08
N SER A 419 6.76 3.73 15.14
CA SER A 419 5.38 4.12 15.41
C SER A 419 4.72 3.15 16.37
N ILE A 420 3.98 3.70 17.31
CA ILE A 420 3.22 2.93 18.29
C ILE A 420 1.76 2.92 17.82
N PRO A 421 1.14 1.75 17.62
CA PRO A 421 -0.28 1.68 17.32
C PRO A 421 -1.09 2.15 18.54
N PHE A 422 -2.06 3.02 18.31
CA PHE A 422 -2.94 3.53 19.34
C PHE A 422 -4.36 3.73 18.80
N TYR A 423 -5.29 3.92 19.73
CA TYR A 423 -6.69 4.20 19.47
C TYR A 423 -7.04 5.56 20.08
N LEU A 424 -7.90 6.33 19.42
CA LEU A 424 -8.30 7.64 19.93
C LEU A 424 -9.63 7.56 20.65
N ASP A 425 -9.73 8.32 21.73
CA ASP A 425 -10.95 8.68 22.43
C ASP A 425 -11.25 10.14 22.03
N LEU A 426 -12.00 10.31 20.91
CA LEU A 426 -12.18 11.61 20.28
C LEU A 426 -13.19 12.51 20.98
N ASP A 427 -14.12 11.94 21.72
CA ASP A 427 -15.15 12.69 22.47
C ASP A 427 -14.86 12.83 23.96
N GLY A 428 -13.86 12.08 24.47
CA GLY A 428 -13.34 12.22 25.83
C GLY A 428 -14.17 11.53 26.89
N ASP A 429 -14.92 10.48 26.56
CA ASP A 429 -15.73 9.73 27.49
C ASP A 429 -14.95 8.64 28.26
N GLY A 430 -13.73 8.35 27.83
CA GLY A 430 -12.81 7.39 28.42
C GLY A 430 -12.79 6.01 27.74
N VAL A 431 -13.50 5.85 26.63
CA VAL A 431 -13.51 4.64 25.79
C VAL A 431 -13.06 5.03 24.38
N ALA A 432 -11.99 4.45 23.91
CA ALA A 432 -11.50 4.72 22.56
C ALA A 432 -12.32 4.02 21.47
N GLY A 433 -12.27 4.55 20.26
CA GLY A 433 -12.81 3.87 19.08
C GLY A 433 -12.01 2.63 18.68
N SER A 434 -12.48 1.94 17.65
CA SER A 434 -11.82 0.73 17.13
C SER A 434 -10.82 1.03 16.00
N ALA A 435 -10.72 2.27 15.51
CA ALA A 435 -9.79 2.67 14.47
C ALA A 435 -8.37 2.74 15.01
N VAL A 436 -7.45 2.03 14.34
CA VAL A 436 -6.02 2.04 14.67
C VAL A 436 -5.36 3.25 14.01
N PHE A 437 -4.59 3.97 14.80
CA PHE A 437 -3.70 5.03 14.34
C PHE A 437 -2.28 4.66 14.74
N GLU A 438 -1.31 5.18 14.04
CA GLU A 438 0.10 4.99 14.35
C GLU A 438 0.78 6.35 14.50
N SER A 439 1.58 6.49 15.53
CA SER A 439 2.41 7.68 15.74
C SER A 439 3.57 7.37 16.66
N CYS A 440 4.62 8.10 16.47
CA CYS A 440 5.80 8.08 17.31
C CYS A 440 5.52 8.63 18.72
N VAL A 441 4.71 9.65 18.81
CA VAL A 441 4.30 10.28 20.06
C VAL A 441 2.80 10.08 20.24
N LEU A 442 2.43 9.49 21.37
CA LEU A 442 1.02 9.30 21.70
C LEU A 442 0.34 10.66 21.93
N PRO A 443 -0.69 11.00 21.14
CA PRO A 443 -1.46 12.21 21.38
C PRO A 443 -2.22 12.14 22.72
N PRO A 444 -2.60 13.28 23.31
CA PRO A 444 -3.53 13.27 24.42
C PRO A 444 -4.83 12.58 23.98
N TYR A 445 -5.39 11.73 24.83
CA TYR A 445 -6.55 10.87 24.56
C TYR A 445 -6.26 9.59 23.73
N ALA A 446 -4.99 9.21 23.58
CA ALA A 446 -4.62 7.93 22.98
C ALA A 446 -4.77 6.79 24.00
N SER A 447 -5.29 5.67 23.54
CA SER A 447 -5.31 4.38 24.24
C SER A 447 -4.43 3.38 23.51
N LEU A 448 -3.64 2.59 24.23
CA LEU A 448 -2.87 1.47 23.66
C LEU A 448 -3.70 0.19 23.49
N GLU A 449 -4.89 0.17 24.07
CA GLU A 449 -5.80 -0.97 23.95
C GLU A 449 -6.96 -0.57 23.01
N PRO A 450 -7.40 -1.48 22.13
CA PRO A 450 -8.55 -1.22 21.27
C PRO A 450 -9.79 -0.94 22.11
N GLY A 451 -10.46 0.13 21.82
CA GLY A 451 -11.75 0.44 22.40
C GLY A 451 -12.88 -0.28 21.66
N SER A 452 -14.04 -0.22 22.24
CA SER A 452 -15.26 -0.75 21.67
C SER A 452 -16.36 0.32 21.57
N ASP A 453 -15.94 1.58 21.58
CA ASP A 453 -16.84 2.70 21.34
C ASP A 453 -17.44 2.60 19.93
N CYS A 454 -18.75 2.64 19.86
CA CYS A 454 -19.48 2.53 18.61
C CYS A 454 -19.72 3.88 17.93
N ASN A 455 -19.48 4.99 18.64
CA ASN A 455 -19.51 6.34 18.07
C ASN A 455 -18.57 7.30 18.80
N ASP A 456 -17.30 7.18 18.55
CA ASP A 456 -16.17 7.95 19.08
C ASP A 456 -16.24 9.49 18.80
N LEU A 457 -17.42 10.02 18.51
CA LEU A 457 -17.72 11.44 18.34
C LEU A 457 -18.85 11.92 19.25
N ASP A 458 -19.43 11.05 20.09
CA ASP A 458 -20.54 11.36 20.97
C ASP A 458 -20.38 10.69 22.33
N ALA A 459 -19.81 11.39 23.29
CA ALA A 459 -19.54 10.96 24.67
C ALA A 459 -20.79 10.42 25.45
N SER A 460 -21.93 10.33 24.81
CA SER A 460 -23.10 9.66 25.37
C SER A 460 -23.31 8.25 24.81
N MET A 461 -22.42 7.79 23.91
CA MET A 461 -22.51 6.51 23.21
C MET A 461 -21.23 5.70 23.42
N PHE A 462 -21.16 4.89 24.49
CA PHE A 462 -20.00 4.05 24.81
C PHE A 462 -20.44 2.74 25.48
N PRO A 463 -19.63 1.68 25.46
CA PRO A 463 -19.93 0.42 26.08
C PRO A 463 -20.28 0.54 27.56
N GLY A 464 -21.50 0.15 27.91
CA GLY A 464 -22.04 0.30 29.26
C GLY A 464 -22.52 1.71 29.59
N GLY A 465 -22.64 2.57 28.61
CA GLY A 465 -23.26 3.90 28.71
C GLY A 465 -24.71 3.80 29.21
N PRO A 466 -25.25 4.90 29.74
CA PRO A 466 -26.64 4.89 30.18
C PRO A 466 -27.56 4.78 28.97
N PRO A 467 -28.42 3.77 28.91
CA PRO A 467 -29.35 3.63 27.81
C PRO A 467 -30.31 4.82 27.76
N THR A 468 -30.51 5.39 26.57
CA THR A 468 -31.40 6.55 26.35
C THR A 468 -32.39 6.29 25.21
N LEU A 469 -33.60 6.85 25.30
CA LEU A 469 -34.64 6.75 24.26
C LEU A 469 -34.29 7.58 23.00
N SER A 470 -33.03 7.63 22.61
CA SER A 470 -32.55 8.43 21.47
C SER A 470 -32.78 7.77 20.10
N GLY A 471 -33.11 6.49 20.08
CA GLY A 471 -33.12 5.69 18.86
C GLY A 471 -31.71 5.35 18.33
N LEU A 472 -30.70 5.45 19.20
CA LEU A 472 -29.31 5.14 18.96
C LEU A 472 -28.85 4.07 19.95
N ASP A 473 -27.88 3.24 19.56
CA ASP A 473 -27.22 2.27 20.44
C ASP A 473 -26.22 3.00 21.34
N ASN A 474 -26.72 3.48 22.49
CA ASN A 474 -25.92 4.32 23.39
C ASN A 474 -24.95 3.54 24.28
N ASP A 475 -25.13 2.23 24.44
CA ASP A 475 -24.28 1.38 25.24
C ASP A 475 -23.41 0.41 24.43
N CYS A 476 -23.42 0.58 23.09
CA CYS A 476 -22.60 -0.16 22.13
C CYS A 476 -22.73 -1.69 22.25
N ASN A 477 -23.91 -2.16 22.62
CA ASN A 477 -24.16 -3.59 22.75
C ASN A 477 -24.71 -4.23 21.45
N GLY A 478 -24.89 -3.43 20.39
CA GLY A 478 -25.42 -3.84 19.08
C GLY A 478 -26.93 -3.72 18.97
N TYR A 479 -27.60 -3.16 19.99
CA TYR A 479 -29.04 -2.97 20.00
C TYR A 479 -29.41 -1.49 20.21
N ILE A 480 -30.41 -1.01 19.49
CA ILE A 480 -30.92 0.36 19.67
C ILE A 480 -31.91 0.36 20.83
N LEU A 481 -31.75 1.27 21.77
CA LEU A 481 -32.65 1.40 22.89
C LEU A 481 -34.05 1.84 22.45
N GLY A 482 -34.94 1.21 22.88
CA GLY A 482 -36.31 0.94 22.74
C GLY A 482 -36.54 -0.56 22.85
N LEU A 483 -35.50 -1.37 22.62
CA LEU A 483 -35.55 -2.83 22.70
C LEU A 483 -34.89 -3.40 23.97
N GLU A 484 -34.22 -2.56 24.80
CA GLU A 484 -33.37 -3.01 25.89
C GLU A 484 -33.98 -2.91 27.31
N GLN A 485 -35.10 -2.22 27.47
CA GLN A 485 -35.55 -1.88 28.82
C GLN A 485 -36.71 -2.72 29.29
N LEU A 486 -36.48 -4.01 29.40
CA LEU A 486 -37.27 -4.83 30.32
C LEU A 486 -36.30 -5.76 31.10
N ASP A 487 -35.82 -5.24 32.23
CA ASP A 487 -35.18 -6.01 33.35
C ASP A 487 -34.43 -7.32 32.96
N GLY A 488 -33.38 -7.20 32.08
CA GLY A 488 -32.58 -8.38 31.72
C GLY A 488 -33.28 -9.34 30.74
N GLY A 489 -34.30 -8.88 30.04
CA GLY A 489 -35.09 -9.69 29.13
C GLY A 489 -34.64 -9.55 27.69
N CYS A 490 -34.72 -10.60 26.95
CA CYS A 490 -34.48 -10.78 25.55
C CYS A 490 -35.65 -10.18 24.75
N PRO A 491 -35.44 -9.19 23.87
CA PRO A 491 -36.52 -8.65 23.05
C PRO A 491 -37.17 -9.74 22.19
N GLY A 492 -38.47 -9.90 22.33
CA GLY A 492 -39.19 -10.95 21.63
C GLY A 492 -39.37 -12.27 22.40
N ASP A 493 -38.73 -12.44 23.54
CA ASP A 493 -39.00 -13.51 24.50
C ASP A 493 -40.17 -13.09 25.40
N LEU A 494 -41.39 -13.22 24.88
CA LEU A 494 -42.59 -12.75 25.54
C LEU A 494 -43.09 -13.68 26.64
N ASN A 495 -42.60 -14.93 26.66
CA ASN A 495 -42.92 -15.91 27.68
C ASN A 495 -41.85 -16.05 28.76
N HIS A 496 -40.70 -15.34 28.62
CA HIS A 496 -39.58 -15.32 29.56
C HIS A 496 -38.93 -16.68 29.82
N ASP A 497 -38.79 -17.51 28.76
CA ASP A 497 -38.14 -18.83 28.86
C ASP A 497 -36.69 -18.83 28.34
N GLU A 498 -36.12 -17.64 28.06
CA GLU A 498 -34.75 -17.40 27.58
C GLU A 498 -34.48 -17.90 26.14
N VAL A 499 -35.54 -18.17 25.33
CA VAL A 499 -35.41 -18.60 23.94
C VAL A 499 -36.56 -18.08 23.11
N ILE A 500 -36.28 -17.31 22.06
CA ILE A 500 -37.32 -16.79 21.17
C ILE A 500 -37.82 -17.90 20.24
N THR A 501 -39.04 -18.37 20.50
CA THR A 501 -39.63 -19.52 19.83
C THR A 501 -40.98 -19.19 19.18
N ILE A 502 -41.63 -20.20 18.60
CA ILE A 502 -42.97 -20.08 18.06
C ILE A 502 -44.02 -19.75 19.12
N GLN A 503 -43.73 -19.99 20.41
CA GLN A 503 -44.61 -19.68 21.52
C GLN A 503 -44.67 -18.18 21.74
N ASP A 504 -43.56 -17.50 21.69
CA ASP A 504 -43.47 -16.03 21.78
C ASP A 504 -44.17 -15.36 20.59
N LEU A 505 -44.01 -15.92 19.38
CA LEU A 505 -44.78 -15.47 18.23
C LEU A 505 -46.30 -15.63 18.41
N LEU A 506 -46.75 -16.68 19.10
CA LEU A 506 -48.19 -16.86 19.41
C LEU A 506 -48.64 -15.86 20.46
N GLU A 507 -47.82 -15.51 21.44
CA GLU A 507 -48.14 -14.45 22.40
C GLU A 507 -48.16 -13.08 21.76
N PHE A 508 -47.18 -12.80 20.86
CA PHE A 508 -47.19 -11.62 20.03
C PHE A 508 -48.49 -11.47 19.22
N LEU A 509 -48.93 -12.53 18.55
CA LEU A 509 -50.14 -12.51 17.73
C LEU A 509 -51.42 -12.25 18.53
N ASN A 510 -51.44 -12.56 19.84
CA ASN A 510 -52.53 -12.22 20.71
C ASN A 510 -52.66 -10.72 20.99
N LEU A 511 -51.55 -9.99 20.89
CA LEU A 511 -51.44 -8.56 21.11
C LEU A 511 -51.45 -7.76 19.79
N PHE A 512 -51.47 -8.44 18.66
CA PHE A 512 -51.40 -7.79 17.34
C PHE A 512 -52.60 -6.88 17.07
N GLY A 513 -52.32 -5.61 16.83
CA GLY A 513 -53.31 -4.56 16.61
C GLY A 513 -53.61 -3.70 17.84
N ASP A 514 -53.06 -4.04 19.01
CA ASP A 514 -53.21 -3.25 20.21
C ASP A 514 -52.41 -1.93 20.14
N GLN A 515 -52.88 -0.92 20.86
CA GLN A 515 -52.23 0.39 20.97
C GLN A 515 -51.81 0.66 22.40
N GLY A 516 -50.57 1.06 22.57
CA GLY A 516 -49.97 1.36 23.87
C GLY A 516 -48.55 0.75 24.00
N TRP A 517 -47.95 0.93 25.16
CA TRP A 517 -46.64 0.35 25.46
C TRP A 517 -46.84 -1.12 25.94
N PHE A 518 -46.50 -2.05 25.08
CA PHE A 518 -46.51 -3.49 25.37
C PHE A 518 -45.13 -4.10 25.10
N GLU A 519 -44.82 -5.20 25.76
CA GLU A 519 -43.61 -5.99 25.48
C GLU A 519 -43.53 -6.49 24.03
N ALA A 520 -44.65 -6.54 23.34
CA ALA A 520 -44.77 -6.92 21.94
C ALA A 520 -44.63 -5.75 20.94
N ASP A 521 -44.59 -4.48 21.42
CA ASP A 521 -44.26 -3.30 20.61
C ASP A 521 -42.75 -3.16 20.49
N LEU A 522 -42.17 -3.96 19.60
CA LEU A 522 -40.73 -4.14 19.45
C LEU A 522 -40.02 -2.99 18.71
N ASN A 523 -40.80 -2.13 18.03
CA ASN A 523 -40.28 -0.94 17.37
C ASN A 523 -40.66 0.36 18.11
N TYR A 524 -41.38 0.26 19.23
CA TYR A 524 -41.80 1.36 20.11
C TYR A 524 -42.59 2.48 19.46
N ASP A 525 -43.35 2.18 18.41
CA ASP A 525 -44.24 3.13 17.78
C ASP A 525 -45.62 3.25 18.48
N GLN A 526 -45.81 2.61 19.64
CA GLN A 526 -47.01 2.49 20.46
C GLN A 526 -48.12 1.69 19.77
N HIS A 527 -47.76 0.83 18.82
CA HIS A 527 -48.70 -0.01 18.11
C HIS A 527 -48.09 -1.38 17.79
N VAL A 528 -48.66 -2.45 18.31
CA VAL A 528 -48.18 -3.82 18.00
C VAL A 528 -48.66 -4.17 16.58
N GLY A 529 -47.77 -4.03 15.59
CA GLY A 529 -48.12 -4.09 14.18
C GLY A 529 -47.25 -5.01 13.32
N ALA A 530 -47.31 -4.74 12.01
CA ALA A 530 -46.56 -5.56 11.05
C ALA A 530 -45.05 -5.33 11.12
N ALA A 531 -44.58 -4.19 11.58
CA ALA A 531 -43.15 -3.91 11.77
C ALA A 531 -42.59 -4.76 12.92
N ASP A 532 -43.30 -4.83 14.04
CA ASP A 532 -42.92 -5.66 15.19
C ASP A 532 -42.95 -7.15 14.86
N LEU A 533 -43.93 -7.56 14.02
CA LEU A 533 -44.00 -8.93 13.51
C LEU A 533 -42.73 -9.31 12.72
N LEU A 534 -42.23 -8.40 11.91
CA LEU A 534 -40.99 -8.63 11.17
C LEU A 534 -39.78 -8.74 12.12
N ILE A 535 -39.72 -7.96 13.18
CA ILE A 535 -38.67 -8.01 14.19
C ILE A 535 -38.69 -9.36 14.90
N ILE A 536 -39.83 -9.77 15.49
CA ILE A 536 -39.89 -11.05 16.20
C ILE A 536 -39.60 -12.25 15.29
N LEU A 537 -40.00 -12.21 14.03
CA LEU A 537 -39.68 -13.24 13.03
C LEU A 537 -38.21 -13.32 12.74
N SER A 538 -37.47 -12.20 12.76
CA SER A 538 -36.03 -12.17 12.56
C SER A 538 -35.24 -12.71 13.77
N LEU A 539 -35.87 -12.73 14.94
CA LEU A 539 -35.26 -13.18 16.19
C LEU A 539 -35.56 -14.64 16.52
N LEU A 540 -36.47 -15.29 15.79
CA LEU A 540 -36.86 -16.68 16.06
C LEU A 540 -35.67 -17.65 16.03
N GLY A 541 -35.53 -18.42 17.12
CA GLY A 541 -34.46 -19.41 17.28
C GLY A 541 -33.23 -18.89 17.99
N ASN A 542 -33.19 -17.62 18.38
CA ASN A 542 -32.11 -17.07 19.19
C ASN A 542 -32.30 -17.43 20.66
N ASN A 543 -31.19 -17.69 21.35
CA ASN A 543 -31.14 -17.79 22.81
C ASN A 543 -30.86 -16.39 23.38
N CYS A 544 -31.47 -16.08 24.48
CA CYS A 544 -31.25 -14.83 25.19
C CYS A 544 -29.91 -14.77 25.92
#